data_b301e89eb28eef1d764f413b1d19ddb6
#
_entry.id   b301e89eb28eef1d764f413b1d19ddb6
#
_cell.length_a   1.000
_cell.length_b   1.000
_cell.length_c   1.000
_cell.angle_alpha   90.00
_cell.angle_beta   90.00
_cell.angle_gamma   90.00
#
_symmetry.space_group_name_H-M   'P 1'
#
loop_
_entity.id
_entity.type
_entity.pdbx_description
1 polymer ?
#
loop_
_entity_poly.entity_id
_entity_poly.type
_entity_poly.pdbx_seq_one_letter_code
_entity_poly.pdbx_strand_id
1 'polypeptide(L)'
;MATERYTIPSVVHACEILRLMANSEQGLSMQALEEALSLPRTTVFRLLKTLLAENLLEKRGKLYFSGASLLQLGLQVIHSDRLQHFAIPHIQRLALQTGYTAHLAVPNHGKALIVEVFDSPSPLMVSKRPGGEAQLHCSATGKVFLAFLYADNVELLMEEHPMEKHTDLTITDIDVLEKELSRVRAMGYAVDEREYNKDIRCVAVPVRDSMGTVVAALGITAPAAVFPKGNIQQVSDLVKEAARGIYKDTYQLDRAK
;
A
#
# COMPACT_ATOMS: atom_id res chain seq x y z
N MET A 1 -11.92 -4.53 -20.80
CA MET A 1 -13.23 -4.95 -21.40
C MET A 1 -13.56 -6.46 -21.34
N ALA A 2 -12.68 -7.35 -20.95
CA ALA A 2 -12.99 -8.80 -20.85
C ALA A 2 -13.56 -9.22 -19.48
N THR A 3 -13.39 -8.43 -18.44
CA THR A 3 -13.73 -8.79 -17.05
C THR A 3 -15.22 -8.62 -16.70
N GLU A 4 -15.94 -7.75 -17.42
CA GLU A 4 -17.35 -7.45 -17.10
C GLU A 4 -18.33 -8.61 -17.34
N ARG A 5 -17.98 -9.55 -18.23
CA ARG A 5 -18.92 -10.61 -18.67
C ARG A 5 -19.15 -11.70 -17.61
N TYR A 6 -18.35 -11.77 -16.57
CA TYR A 6 -18.41 -12.82 -15.53
C TYR A 6 -18.53 -12.28 -14.10
N THR A 7 -18.73 -10.97 -13.94
CA THR A 7 -18.92 -10.38 -12.60
C THR A 7 -20.36 -10.57 -12.12
N ILE A 8 -20.52 -10.83 -10.83
CA ILE A 8 -21.81 -10.88 -10.15
C ILE A 8 -22.03 -9.50 -9.49
N PRO A 9 -22.95 -8.66 -10.00
CA PRO A 9 -23.08 -7.27 -9.52
C PRO A 9 -23.29 -7.15 -8.02
N SER A 10 -24.09 -8.07 -7.42
CA SER A 10 -24.33 -8.04 -5.98
C SER A 10 -23.06 -8.31 -5.15
N VAL A 11 -22.12 -9.09 -5.65
CA VAL A 11 -20.82 -9.32 -5.00
C VAL A 11 -19.95 -8.07 -5.11
N VAL A 12 -19.92 -7.44 -6.28
CA VAL A 12 -19.19 -6.16 -6.49
C VAL A 12 -19.68 -5.11 -5.50
N HIS A 13 -21.00 -4.87 -5.45
CA HIS A 13 -21.60 -3.90 -4.53
C HIS A 13 -21.36 -4.24 -3.05
N ALA A 14 -21.35 -5.54 -2.68
CA ALA A 14 -21.00 -5.95 -1.33
C ALA A 14 -19.54 -5.57 -0.99
N CYS A 15 -18.60 -5.82 -1.91
CA CYS A 15 -17.21 -5.40 -1.75
C CYS A 15 -17.06 -3.87 -1.65
N GLU A 16 -17.82 -3.10 -2.43
CA GLU A 16 -17.84 -1.63 -2.35
C GLU A 16 -18.32 -1.15 -0.97
N ILE A 17 -19.41 -1.74 -0.43
CA ILE A 17 -19.88 -1.46 0.94
C ILE A 17 -18.74 -1.73 1.94
N LEU A 18 -18.07 -2.87 1.87
CA LEU A 18 -16.98 -3.21 2.80
C LEU A 18 -15.82 -2.22 2.71
N ARG A 19 -15.44 -1.76 1.51
CA ARG A 19 -14.39 -0.73 1.35
C ARG A 19 -14.81 0.62 1.94
N LEU A 20 -16.06 1.05 1.74
CA LEU A 20 -16.58 2.28 2.35
C LEU A 20 -16.59 2.20 3.87
N MET A 21 -16.97 1.04 4.44
CA MET A 21 -16.95 0.80 5.88
C MET A 21 -15.53 0.85 6.46
N ALA A 22 -14.55 0.24 5.77
CA ALA A 22 -13.16 0.21 6.22
C ALA A 22 -12.55 1.63 6.33
N ASN A 23 -13.03 2.58 5.53
CA ASN A 23 -12.59 3.97 5.53
C ASN A 23 -13.40 4.90 6.47
N SER A 24 -14.39 4.37 7.20
CA SER A 24 -15.28 5.16 8.06
C SER A 24 -15.11 4.79 9.53
N GLU A 25 -14.47 5.65 10.32
CA GLU A 25 -14.36 5.48 11.76
C GLU A 25 -15.70 5.66 12.50
N GLN A 26 -16.59 6.47 11.95
CA GLN A 26 -17.87 6.83 12.59
C GLN A 26 -19.02 5.90 12.19
N GLY A 27 -18.77 4.93 11.29
CA GLY A 27 -19.79 4.09 10.69
C GLY A 27 -20.64 4.85 9.66
N LEU A 28 -21.42 4.12 8.88
CA LEU A 28 -22.27 4.68 7.82
C LEU A 28 -23.72 4.28 8.02
N SER A 29 -24.65 5.20 7.70
CA SER A 29 -26.08 4.89 7.65
C SER A 29 -26.44 4.21 6.32
N MET A 30 -27.58 3.53 6.29
CA MET A 30 -28.10 2.95 5.03
C MET A 30 -28.29 4.03 3.96
N GLN A 31 -28.76 5.22 4.33
CA GLN A 31 -28.94 6.35 3.41
C GLN A 31 -27.60 6.81 2.80
N ALA A 32 -26.55 6.96 3.62
CA ALA A 32 -25.23 7.33 3.13
C ALA A 32 -24.68 6.31 2.11
N LEU A 33 -24.96 5.02 2.32
CA LEU A 33 -24.58 3.96 1.38
C LEU A 33 -25.42 3.98 0.10
N GLU A 34 -26.73 4.28 0.19
CA GLU A 34 -27.60 4.46 -0.98
C GLU A 34 -27.05 5.60 -1.88
N GLU A 35 -26.68 6.72 -1.26
CA GLU A 35 -26.13 7.89 -1.95
C GLU A 35 -24.74 7.61 -2.54
N ALA A 36 -23.84 7.05 -1.74
CA ALA A 36 -22.45 6.77 -2.19
C ALA A 36 -22.37 5.76 -3.34
N LEU A 37 -23.25 4.75 -3.35
CA LEU A 37 -23.25 3.70 -4.36
C LEU A 37 -24.24 3.93 -5.50
N SER A 38 -25.09 4.96 -5.38
CA SER A 38 -26.19 5.21 -6.32
C SER A 38 -27.08 3.98 -6.55
N LEU A 39 -27.34 3.20 -5.48
CA LEU A 39 -28.13 1.97 -5.52
C LEU A 39 -29.53 2.16 -4.91
N PRO A 40 -30.54 1.43 -5.43
CA PRO A 40 -31.87 1.42 -4.82
C PRO A 40 -31.84 0.94 -3.36
N ARG A 41 -32.61 1.56 -2.49
CA ARG A 41 -32.75 1.22 -1.07
C ARG A 41 -32.95 -0.27 -0.80
N THR A 42 -33.76 -0.93 -1.60
CA THR A 42 -34.06 -2.37 -1.48
C THR A 42 -32.82 -3.22 -1.72
N THR A 43 -31.96 -2.82 -2.66
CA THR A 43 -30.69 -3.50 -2.97
C THR A 43 -29.71 -3.33 -1.80
N VAL A 44 -29.50 -2.09 -1.34
CA VAL A 44 -28.61 -1.80 -0.20
C VAL A 44 -29.10 -2.55 1.05
N PHE A 45 -30.40 -2.55 1.33
CA PHE A 45 -30.98 -3.28 2.47
C PHE A 45 -30.65 -4.80 2.42
N ARG A 46 -30.82 -5.45 1.24
CA ARG A 46 -30.54 -6.88 1.08
C ARG A 46 -29.05 -7.19 1.25
N LEU A 47 -28.16 -6.34 0.69
CA LEU A 47 -26.72 -6.46 0.86
C LEU A 47 -26.33 -6.34 2.34
N LEU A 48 -26.80 -5.28 3.03
CA LEU A 48 -26.55 -5.08 4.45
C LEU A 48 -27.05 -6.24 5.31
N LYS A 49 -28.23 -6.80 5.01
CA LYS A 49 -28.74 -7.97 5.73
C LYS A 49 -27.85 -9.20 5.56
N THR A 50 -27.37 -9.44 4.34
CA THR A 50 -26.43 -10.54 4.08
C THR A 50 -25.11 -10.34 4.80
N LEU A 51 -24.50 -9.15 4.68
CA LEU A 51 -23.22 -8.85 5.33
C LEU A 51 -23.30 -8.90 6.87
N LEU A 52 -24.46 -8.53 7.45
CA LEU A 52 -24.72 -8.71 8.89
C LEU A 52 -24.83 -10.18 9.27
N ALA A 53 -25.54 -10.99 8.46
CA ALA A 53 -25.70 -12.43 8.72
C ALA A 53 -24.35 -13.18 8.72
N GLU A 54 -23.41 -12.72 7.85
CA GLU A 54 -22.05 -13.26 7.74
C GLU A 54 -21.06 -12.61 8.74
N ASN A 55 -21.53 -11.75 9.66
CA ASN A 55 -20.70 -11.00 10.60
C ASN A 55 -19.58 -10.14 9.95
N LEU A 56 -19.70 -9.84 8.65
CA LEU A 56 -18.81 -8.92 7.95
C LEU A 56 -19.11 -7.45 8.29
N LEU A 57 -20.34 -7.17 8.71
CA LEU A 57 -20.77 -5.91 9.31
C LEU A 57 -21.40 -6.14 10.67
N GLU A 58 -21.41 -5.10 11.50
CA GLU A 58 -22.22 -5.00 12.69
C GLU A 58 -23.09 -3.75 12.66
N LYS A 59 -24.21 -3.76 13.38
CA LYS A 59 -25.13 -2.63 13.44
C LYS A 59 -25.23 -2.10 14.87
N ARG A 60 -25.01 -0.79 15.01
CA ARG A 60 -25.18 -0.05 16.25
C ARG A 60 -26.18 1.08 16.04
N GLY A 61 -27.39 0.92 16.55
CA GLY A 61 -28.49 1.86 16.31
C GLY A 61 -28.87 1.95 14.83
N LYS A 62 -28.66 3.10 14.21
CA LYS A 62 -28.92 3.33 12.77
C LYS A 62 -27.67 3.22 11.90
N LEU A 63 -26.49 3.04 12.50
CA LEU A 63 -25.20 2.99 11.81
C LEU A 63 -24.71 1.56 11.68
N TYR A 64 -23.96 1.32 10.59
CA TYR A 64 -23.26 0.08 10.28
C TYR A 64 -21.77 0.31 10.42
N PHE A 65 -21.05 -0.71 10.88
CA PHE A 65 -19.60 -0.73 11.10
C PHE A 65 -19.02 -2.01 10.55
N SER A 66 -17.70 -2.04 10.35
CA SER A 66 -16.97 -3.26 10.03
C SER A 66 -17.15 -4.31 11.12
N GLY A 67 -17.49 -5.53 10.74
CA GLY A 67 -17.70 -6.66 11.66
C GLY A 67 -16.41 -7.42 11.97
N ALA A 68 -16.44 -8.19 13.07
CA ALA A 68 -15.27 -8.94 13.54
C ALA A 68 -14.75 -10.01 12.56
N SER A 69 -15.61 -10.53 11.67
CA SER A 69 -15.18 -11.50 10.65
C SER A 69 -14.18 -10.91 9.66
N LEU A 70 -14.25 -9.60 9.36
CA LEU A 70 -13.24 -8.95 8.52
C LEU A 70 -11.87 -8.94 9.18
N LEU A 71 -11.81 -8.63 10.48
CA LEU A 71 -10.57 -8.70 11.26
C LEU A 71 -10.03 -10.13 11.29
N GLN A 72 -10.88 -11.13 11.54
CA GLN A 72 -10.49 -12.55 11.56
C GLN A 72 -9.88 -12.98 10.22
N LEU A 73 -10.52 -12.65 9.09
CA LEU A 73 -10.00 -12.96 7.76
C LEU A 73 -8.67 -12.27 7.51
N GLY A 74 -8.54 -10.99 7.85
CA GLY A 74 -7.30 -10.24 7.73
C GLY A 74 -6.16 -10.84 8.55
N LEU A 75 -6.41 -11.19 9.82
CA LEU A 75 -5.41 -11.83 10.69
C LEU A 75 -4.97 -13.19 10.15
N GLN A 76 -5.87 -14.01 9.59
CA GLN A 76 -5.51 -15.29 8.97
C GLN A 76 -4.60 -15.10 7.76
N VAL A 77 -4.86 -14.11 6.92
CA VAL A 77 -3.99 -13.77 5.77
C VAL A 77 -2.60 -13.32 6.28
N ILE A 78 -2.55 -12.42 7.25
CA ILE A 78 -1.30 -11.93 7.85
C ILE A 78 -0.49 -13.08 8.46
N HIS A 79 -1.11 -13.98 9.22
CA HIS A 79 -0.42 -15.13 9.82
C HIS A 79 0.10 -16.14 8.80
N SER A 80 -0.54 -16.25 7.63
CA SER A 80 -0.07 -17.13 6.55
C SER A 80 1.03 -16.50 5.70
N ASP A 81 1.21 -15.19 5.75
CA ASP A 81 2.21 -14.47 4.98
C ASP A 81 3.60 -14.51 5.65
N ARG A 82 4.43 -15.45 5.21
CA ARG A 82 5.82 -15.58 5.66
C ARG A 82 6.63 -14.32 5.47
N LEU A 83 6.43 -13.60 4.35
CA LEU A 83 7.18 -12.38 4.05
C LEU A 83 6.96 -11.33 5.14
N GLN A 84 5.71 -11.06 5.51
CA GLN A 84 5.39 -10.07 6.55
C GLN A 84 5.97 -10.48 7.90
N HIS A 85 5.85 -11.75 8.28
CA HIS A 85 6.39 -12.27 9.54
C HIS A 85 7.91 -12.05 9.66
N PHE A 86 8.68 -12.39 8.63
CA PHE A 86 10.13 -12.22 8.63
C PHE A 86 10.58 -10.77 8.39
N ALA A 87 9.74 -9.93 7.81
CA ALA A 87 10.06 -8.54 7.57
C ALA A 87 10.06 -7.68 8.84
N ILE A 88 9.21 -7.99 9.82
CA ILE A 88 9.02 -7.19 11.06
C ILE A 88 10.34 -6.83 11.75
N PRO A 89 11.26 -7.76 12.09
CA PRO A 89 12.50 -7.44 12.77
C PRO A 89 13.42 -6.50 11.98
N HIS A 90 13.41 -6.63 10.64
CA HIS A 90 14.20 -5.78 9.75
C HIS A 90 13.62 -4.37 9.66
N ILE A 91 12.29 -4.23 9.58
CA ILE A 91 11.60 -2.94 9.56
C ILE A 91 11.84 -2.20 10.86
N GLN A 92 11.73 -2.87 12.01
CA GLN A 92 12.00 -2.28 13.32
C GLN A 92 13.44 -1.77 13.43
N ARG A 93 14.40 -2.62 13.06
CA ARG A 93 15.82 -2.24 13.08
C ARG A 93 16.10 -1.06 12.16
N LEU A 94 15.52 -1.06 10.96
CA LEU A 94 15.68 0.02 9.98
C LEU A 94 15.15 1.35 10.53
N ALA A 95 13.98 1.36 11.16
CA ALA A 95 13.41 2.56 11.76
C ALA A 95 14.28 3.10 12.90
N LEU A 96 14.81 2.22 13.75
CA LEU A 96 15.71 2.61 14.83
C LEU A 96 17.06 3.14 14.32
N GLN A 97 17.63 2.52 13.27
CA GLN A 97 18.91 2.94 12.69
C GLN A 97 18.82 4.27 11.94
N THR A 98 17.73 4.51 11.23
CA THR A 98 17.53 5.72 10.44
C THR A 98 16.93 6.86 11.25
N GLY A 99 16.20 6.56 12.33
CA GLY A 99 15.36 7.51 13.03
C GLY A 99 14.10 7.92 12.24
N TYR A 100 13.75 7.21 11.18
CA TYR A 100 12.61 7.48 10.29
C TYR A 100 11.55 6.37 10.36
N THR A 101 10.31 6.68 9.97
CA THR A 101 9.26 5.66 9.87
C THR A 101 9.59 4.69 8.75
N ALA A 102 9.69 3.39 9.06
CA ALA A 102 9.90 2.31 8.08
C ALA A 102 8.59 1.58 7.80
N HIS A 103 8.40 1.13 6.55
CA HIS A 103 7.17 0.46 6.16
C HIS A 103 7.40 -0.53 5.01
N LEU A 104 6.56 -1.57 4.99
CA LEU A 104 6.48 -2.54 3.90
C LEU A 104 5.18 -2.32 3.13
N ALA A 105 5.27 -2.33 1.81
CA ALA A 105 4.11 -2.25 0.94
C ALA A 105 4.09 -3.44 -0.03
N VAL A 106 2.88 -3.88 -0.40
CA VAL A 106 2.64 -4.89 -1.44
C VAL A 106 1.84 -4.29 -2.60
N PRO A 107 1.95 -4.84 -3.82
CA PRO A 107 1.16 -4.36 -4.95
C PRO A 107 -0.33 -4.71 -4.74
N ASN A 108 -1.22 -3.77 -5.01
CA ASN A 108 -2.67 -3.94 -4.86
C ASN A 108 -3.43 -3.10 -5.89
N HIS A 109 -3.98 -3.71 -6.95
CA HIS A 109 -4.88 -3.08 -7.92
C HIS A 109 -4.45 -1.66 -8.35
N GLY A 110 -3.25 -1.52 -8.93
CA GLY A 110 -2.73 -0.22 -9.39
C GLY A 110 -2.29 0.75 -8.29
N LYS A 111 -2.13 0.27 -7.06
CA LYS A 111 -1.63 1.03 -5.90
C LYS A 111 -0.61 0.23 -5.11
N ALA A 112 0.09 0.88 -4.20
CA ALA A 112 0.93 0.25 -3.19
C ALA A 112 0.18 0.21 -1.86
N LEU A 113 -0.19 -0.99 -1.37
CA LEU A 113 -0.86 -1.20 -0.09
C LEU A 113 0.20 -1.33 1.01
N ILE A 114 0.13 -0.49 2.02
CA ILE A 114 0.99 -0.57 3.21
C ILE A 114 0.49 -1.71 4.10
N VAL A 115 1.32 -2.71 4.33
CA VAL A 115 0.95 -3.88 5.15
C VAL A 115 1.62 -3.90 6.51
N GLU A 116 2.79 -3.23 6.67
CA GLU A 116 3.50 -3.15 7.92
C GLU A 116 4.13 -1.77 8.10
N VAL A 117 4.13 -1.24 9.32
CA VAL A 117 4.72 0.06 9.67
C VAL A 117 5.40 -0.04 11.03
N PHE A 118 6.60 0.52 11.11
CA PHE A 118 7.24 0.83 12.38
C PHE A 118 7.56 2.33 12.44
N ASP A 119 6.92 3.01 13.38
CA ASP A 119 7.02 4.45 13.50
C ASP A 119 8.44 4.89 13.92
N SER A 120 8.83 6.07 13.46
CA SER A 120 10.06 6.73 13.90
C SER A 120 10.07 6.91 15.41
N PRO A 121 11.22 6.71 16.08
CA PRO A 121 11.39 7.06 17.49
C PRO A 121 11.42 8.59 17.70
N SER A 122 11.49 9.38 16.64
CA SER A 122 11.50 10.86 16.71
C SER A 122 10.10 11.41 16.99
N PRO A 123 9.98 12.48 17.81
CA PRO A 123 8.70 13.17 18.01
C PRO A 123 8.16 13.83 16.73
N LEU A 124 9.02 14.13 15.76
CA LEU A 124 8.64 14.61 14.44
C LEU A 124 8.66 13.43 13.46
N MET A 125 7.51 12.81 13.25
CA MET A 125 7.36 11.65 12.40
C MET A 125 6.21 11.79 11.40
N VAL A 126 6.26 10.99 10.32
CA VAL A 126 5.14 10.81 9.39
C VAL A 126 4.38 9.57 9.82
N SER A 127 3.13 9.77 10.25
CA SER A 127 2.26 8.66 10.64
C SER A 127 1.72 7.97 9.38
N LYS A 128 2.19 6.75 9.12
CA LYS A 128 1.56 5.81 8.18
C LYS A 128 0.77 4.78 8.96
N ARG A 129 -0.19 4.13 8.32
CA ARG A 129 -0.97 3.05 8.95
C ARG A 129 -1.05 1.87 8.01
N PRO A 130 -0.97 0.63 8.52
CA PRO A 130 -1.33 -0.55 7.74
C PRO A 130 -2.74 -0.41 7.17
N GLY A 131 -2.96 -0.87 5.94
CA GLY A 131 -4.19 -0.68 5.18
C GLY A 131 -4.24 0.61 4.36
N GLY A 132 -3.32 1.57 4.59
CA GLY A 132 -3.20 2.76 3.76
C GLY A 132 -2.64 2.44 2.37
N GLU A 133 -3.08 3.20 1.37
CA GLU A 133 -2.63 3.05 -0.01
C GLU A 133 -1.76 4.24 -0.45
N ALA A 134 -0.84 3.99 -1.37
CA ALA A 134 -0.03 5.02 -2.02
C ALA A 134 -0.13 4.87 -3.54
N GLN A 135 -0.21 5.99 -4.24
CA GLN A 135 -0.27 6.01 -5.71
C GLN A 135 1.07 5.61 -6.32
N LEU A 136 1.02 4.94 -7.48
CA LEU A 136 2.22 4.35 -8.08
C LEU A 136 3.18 5.41 -8.63
N HIS A 137 2.69 6.47 -9.28
CA HIS A 137 3.52 7.45 -10.02
C HIS A 137 4.31 8.39 -9.10
N CYS A 138 3.81 8.71 -7.90
CA CYS A 138 4.36 9.76 -7.04
C CYS A 138 4.84 9.28 -5.66
N SER A 139 4.71 7.98 -5.34
CA SER A 139 5.27 7.42 -4.11
C SER A 139 6.51 6.59 -4.38
N ALA A 140 7.45 6.54 -3.44
CA ALA A 140 8.66 5.74 -3.60
C ALA A 140 8.36 4.24 -3.76
N THR A 141 7.45 3.67 -2.96
CA THR A 141 7.01 2.27 -3.08
C THR A 141 6.29 1.99 -4.39
N GLY A 142 5.47 2.94 -4.84
CA GLY A 142 4.77 2.86 -6.12
C GLY A 142 5.74 2.84 -7.31
N LYS A 143 6.72 3.75 -7.33
CA LYS A 143 7.74 3.77 -8.38
C LYS A 143 8.62 2.51 -8.40
N VAL A 144 8.83 1.85 -7.25
CA VAL A 144 9.45 0.52 -7.22
C VAL A 144 8.60 -0.50 -7.97
N PHE A 145 7.28 -0.54 -7.74
CA PHE A 145 6.40 -1.48 -8.46
C PHE A 145 6.34 -1.17 -9.95
N LEU A 146 6.21 0.09 -10.34
CA LEU A 146 6.23 0.47 -11.76
C LEU A 146 7.55 0.08 -12.43
N ALA A 147 8.69 0.32 -11.77
CA ALA A 147 10.00 0.06 -12.35
C ALA A 147 10.34 -1.43 -12.52
N PHE A 148 9.86 -2.30 -11.60
CA PHE A 148 10.34 -3.68 -11.52
C PHE A 148 9.26 -4.74 -11.67
N LEU A 149 7.99 -4.43 -11.36
CA LEU A 149 6.90 -5.37 -11.45
C LEU A 149 6.02 -5.12 -12.68
N TYR A 150 5.77 -3.84 -12.99
CA TYR A 150 4.87 -3.42 -14.06
C TYR A 150 5.59 -2.76 -15.24
N ALA A 151 6.90 -3.02 -15.42
CA ALA A 151 7.74 -2.33 -16.40
C ALA A 151 7.18 -2.37 -17.84
N ASP A 152 6.52 -3.46 -18.22
CA ASP A 152 5.94 -3.64 -19.56
C ASP A 152 4.51 -3.08 -19.71
N ASN A 153 3.92 -2.54 -18.63
CA ASN A 153 2.51 -2.11 -18.60
C ASN A 153 2.30 -0.74 -17.95
N VAL A 154 3.34 0.10 -17.89
CA VAL A 154 3.28 1.40 -17.18
C VAL A 154 2.22 2.32 -17.79
N GLU A 155 2.21 2.48 -19.13
CA GLU A 155 1.24 3.32 -19.82
C GLU A 155 -0.20 2.89 -19.53
N LEU A 156 -0.51 1.59 -19.71
CA LEU A 156 -1.83 1.04 -19.48
C LEU A 156 -2.30 1.25 -18.02
N LEU A 157 -1.40 1.05 -17.05
CA LEU A 157 -1.70 1.31 -15.64
C LEU A 157 -1.97 2.78 -15.36
N MET A 158 -1.26 3.70 -16.02
CA MET A 158 -1.47 5.13 -15.83
C MET A 158 -2.72 5.64 -16.56
N GLU A 159 -3.19 4.94 -17.60
CA GLU A 159 -4.50 5.18 -18.20
C GLU A 159 -5.65 4.76 -17.26
N GLU A 160 -5.51 3.59 -16.60
CA GLU A 160 -6.49 3.07 -15.65
C GLU A 160 -6.45 3.84 -14.30
N HIS A 161 -5.28 4.34 -13.90
CA HIS A 161 -5.01 5.06 -12.65
C HIS A 161 -4.32 6.40 -12.93
N PRO A 162 -5.07 7.46 -13.27
CA PRO A 162 -4.52 8.75 -13.68
C PRO A 162 -3.51 9.34 -12.69
N MET A 163 -2.47 9.96 -13.23
CA MET A 163 -1.41 10.62 -12.47
C MET A 163 -1.90 11.96 -11.88
N GLU A 164 -2.55 11.89 -10.72
CA GLU A 164 -3.05 13.08 -10.01
C GLU A 164 -1.89 13.96 -9.51
N LYS A 165 -2.00 15.26 -9.72
CA LYS A 165 -1.03 16.25 -9.21
C LYS A 165 -1.29 16.56 -7.73
N HIS A 166 -0.34 16.26 -6.86
CA HIS A 166 -0.40 16.57 -5.42
C HIS A 166 0.46 17.76 -5.03
N THR A 167 1.61 17.93 -5.71
CA THR A 167 2.54 19.05 -5.48
C THR A 167 3.06 19.56 -6.83
N ASP A 168 3.85 20.62 -6.80
CA ASP A 168 4.52 21.10 -8.01
C ASP A 168 5.65 20.18 -8.51
N LEU A 169 6.05 19.20 -7.68
CA LEU A 169 7.07 18.22 -8.00
C LEU A 169 6.48 16.86 -8.43
N THR A 170 5.17 16.69 -8.37
CA THR A 170 4.51 15.47 -8.81
C THR A 170 4.73 15.25 -10.30
N ILE A 171 5.22 14.07 -10.67
CA ILE A 171 5.35 13.65 -12.07
C ILE A 171 3.95 13.34 -12.60
N THR A 172 3.52 14.06 -13.65
CA THR A 172 2.22 13.87 -14.31
C THR A 172 2.33 13.67 -15.83
N ASP A 173 3.57 13.52 -16.32
CA ASP A 173 3.89 13.25 -17.72
C ASP A 173 4.51 11.85 -17.82
N ILE A 174 4.02 11.05 -18.77
CA ILE A 174 4.42 9.64 -18.92
C ILE A 174 5.89 9.51 -19.36
N ASP A 175 6.39 10.38 -20.25
CA ASP A 175 7.78 10.33 -20.71
C ASP A 175 8.76 10.71 -19.59
N VAL A 176 8.34 11.62 -18.71
CA VAL A 176 9.12 11.99 -17.52
C VAL A 176 9.10 10.85 -16.51
N LEU A 177 7.96 10.19 -16.31
CA LEU A 177 7.84 9.02 -15.43
C LEU A 177 8.75 7.90 -15.93
N GLU A 178 8.75 7.56 -17.22
CA GLU A 178 9.59 6.50 -17.79
C GLU A 178 11.10 6.77 -17.60
N LYS A 179 11.54 8.02 -17.74
CA LYS A 179 12.91 8.43 -17.44
C LYS A 179 13.25 8.21 -15.96
N GLU A 180 12.34 8.59 -15.06
CA GLU A 180 12.51 8.36 -13.61
C GLU A 180 12.55 6.85 -13.30
N LEU A 181 11.67 6.04 -13.90
CA LEU A 181 11.66 4.58 -13.70
C LEU A 181 12.95 3.93 -14.23
N SER A 182 13.50 4.44 -15.35
CA SER A 182 14.80 3.98 -15.85
C SER A 182 15.93 4.30 -14.86
N ARG A 183 15.88 5.48 -14.21
CA ARG A 183 16.80 5.83 -13.12
C ARG A 183 16.61 4.89 -11.91
N VAL A 184 15.37 4.60 -11.52
CA VAL A 184 15.06 3.68 -10.42
C VAL A 184 15.63 2.28 -10.70
N ARG A 185 15.49 1.77 -11.92
CA ARG A 185 16.08 0.48 -12.34
C ARG A 185 17.59 0.48 -12.21
N ALA A 186 18.25 1.54 -12.67
CA ALA A 186 19.71 1.66 -12.62
C ALA A 186 20.25 1.79 -11.19
N MET A 187 19.57 2.57 -10.33
CA MET A 187 20.01 2.82 -8.95
C MET A 187 19.59 1.70 -7.98
N GLY A 188 18.55 0.93 -8.31
CA GLY A 188 17.96 -0.10 -7.46
C GLY A 188 17.17 0.46 -6.27
N TYR A 189 16.76 1.72 -6.32
CA TYR A 189 15.86 2.36 -5.35
C TYR A 189 15.08 3.49 -6.00
N ALA A 190 13.92 3.81 -5.44
CA ALA A 190 13.09 4.94 -5.82
C ALA A 190 13.06 5.99 -4.71
N VAL A 191 12.83 7.24 -5.09
CA VAL A 191 12.68 8.38 -4.17
C VAL A 191 11.35 9.07 -4.46
N ASP A 192 10.56 9.33 -3.44
CA ASP A 192 9.52 10.35 -3.49
C ASP A 192 10.15 11.65 -2.95
N GLU A 193 10.53 12.53 -3.86
CA GLU A 193 11.14 13.82 -3.56
C GLU A 193 10.08 14.90 -3.38
N ARG A 194 9.20 14.70 -2.38
CA ARG A 194 8.12 15.66 -2.08
C ARG A 194 7.04 15.69 -3.19
N GLU A 195 6.88 14.58 -3.89
CA GLU A 195 5.93 14.44 -5.00
C GLU A 195 4.52 14.18 -4.51
N TYR A 196 4.38 13.26 -3.52
CA TYR A 196 3.11 12.95 -2.89
C TYR A 196 2.68 14.02 -1.88
N ASN A 197 3.64 14.55 -1.11
CA ASN A 197 3.40 15.61 -0.12
C ASN A 197 4.64 16.50 -0.03
N LYS A 198 4.44 17.83 -0.12
CA LYS A 198 5.51 18.85 -0.13
C LYS A 198 6.46 18.80 1.07
N ASP A 199 6.00 18.26 2.21
CA ASP A 199 6.75 18.22 3.46
C ASP A 199 7.37 16.84 3.74
N ILE A 200 7.20 15.86 2.84
CA ILE A 200 7.62 14.47 3.04
C ILE A 200 8.64 14.07 1.98
N ARG A 201 9.61 13.26 2.39
CA ARG A 201 10.52 12.54 1.49
C ARG A 201 10.52 11.07 1.86
N CYS A 202 10.50 10.20 0.82
CA CYS A 202 10.54 8.76 0.99
C CYS A 202 11.64 8.15 0.12
N VAL A 203 12.18 7.02 0.58
CA VAL A 203 13.04 6.14 -0.21
C VAL A 203 12.48 4.73 -0.11
N ALA A 204 12.45 3.99 -1.21
CA ALA A 204 12.03 2.59 -1.21
C ALA A 204 12.89 1.74 -2.13
N VAL A 205 12.99 0.45 -1.80
CA VAL A 205 13.70 -0.57 -2.57
C VAL A 205 12.82 -1.80 -2.81
N PRO A 206 13.04 -2.57 -3.87
CA PRO A 206 12.31 -3.82 -4.10
C PRO A 206 12.71 -4.90 -3.08
N VAL A 207 11.73 -5.64 -2.59
CA VAL A 207 11.90 -6.93 -1.91
C VAL A 207 11.51 -8.02 -2.91
N ARG A 208 12.41 -8.99 -3.12
CA ARG A 208 12.24 -10.02 -4.14
C ARG A 208 12.02 -11.39 -3.50
N ASP A 209 11.36 -12.26 -4.24
CA ASP A 209 11.25 -13.69 -3.89
C ASP A 209 12.46 -14.50 -4.38
N SER A 210 12.41 -15.81 -4.18
CA SER A 210 13.46 -16.74 -4.62
C SER A 210 13.61 -16.86 -6.14
N MET A 211 12.64 -16.40 -6.91
CA MET A 211 12.66 -16.36 -8.38
C MET A 211 13.14 -15.00 -8.92
N GLY A 212 13.40 -14.03 -8.02
CA GLY A 212 13.82 -12.68 -8.38
C GLY A 212 12.66 -11.73 -8.67
N THR A 213 11.41 -12.18 -8.55
CA THR A 213 10.20 -11.36 -8.75
C THR A 213 10.03 -10.39 -7.58
N VAL A 214 9.64 -9.16 -7.86
CA VAL A 214 9.33 -8.19 -6.80
C VAL A 214 7.97 -8.51 -6.21
N VAL A 215 7.96 -8.82 -4.92
CA VAL A 215 6.75 -9.18 -4.15
C VAL A 215 6.33 -8.10 -3.17
N ALA A 216 7.26 -7.22 -2.79
CA ALA A 216 7.00 -6.10 -1.91
C ALA A 216 7.98 -4.95 -2.18
N ALA A 217 7.74 -3.80 -1.58
CA ALA A 217 8.65 -2.66 -1.51
C ALA A 217 8.87 -2.28 -0.03
N LEU A 218 10.14 -2.24 0.39
CA LEU A 218 10.53 -1.75 1.71
C LEU A 218 10.90 -0.28 1.58
N GLY A 219 10.31 0.58 2.40
CA GLY A 219 10.55 2.01 2.35
C GLY A 219 10.75 2.64 3.72
N ILE A 220 11.32 3.84 3.69
CA ILE A 220 11.30 4.78 4.80
C ILE A 220 10.59 6.06 4.38
N THR A 221 10.01 6.74 5.35
CA THR A 221 9.32 8.02 5.19
C THR A 221 9.73 8.95 6.33
N ALA A 222 10.06 10.18 6.00
CA ALA A 222 10.38 11.19 6.98
C ALA A 222 9.95 12.59 6.53
N PRO A 223 9.78 13.55 7.45
CA PRO A 223 9.66 14.95 7.09
C PRO A 223 10.92 15.41 6.32
N ALA A 224 10.71 16.08 5.19
CA ALA A 224 11.82 16.54 4.32
C ALA A 224 12.80 17.48 5.03
N ALA A 225 12.34 18.16 6.08
CA ALA A 225 13.15 19.05 6.90
C ALA A 225 14.25 18.30 7.68
N VAL A 226 14.01 17.04 8.09
CA VAL A 226 14.97 16.24 8.86
C VAL A 226 15.63 15.14 8.02
N PHE A 227 15.19 14.96 6.78
CA PHE A 227 15.77 14.04 5.82
C PHE A 227 16.32 14.81 4.59
N PRO A 228 17.53 15.38 4.64
CA PRO A 228 18.11 16.15 3.55
C PRO A 228 18.49 15.26 2.35
N LYS A 229 18.49 15.85 1.16
CA LYS A 229 18.83 15.15 -0.10
C LYS A 229 20.19 14.45 -0.04
N GLY A 230 21.17 15.03 0.62
CA GLY A 230 22.52 14.47 0.76
C GLY A 230 22.56 13.12 1.48
N ASN A 231 21.53 12.78 2.25
CA ASN A 231 21.45 11.51 3.00
C ASN A 231 20.74 10.40 2.22
N ILE A 232 20.15 10.69 1.05
CA ILE A 232 19.35 9.72 0.29
C ILE A 232 20.17 8.47 -0.02
N GLN A 233 21.42 8.62 -0.49
CA GLN A 233 22.26 7.47 -0.83
C GLN A 233 22.56 6.61 0.40
N GLN A 234 23.00 7.18 1.49
CA GLN A 234 23.29 6.45 2.73
C GLN A 234 22.05 5.71 3.25
N VAL A 235 20.90 6.38 3.25
CA VAL A 235 19.64 5.77 3.70
C VAL A 235 19.21 4.66 2.75
N SER A 236 19.34 4.86 1.43
CA SER A 236 18.99 3.83 0.44
C SER A 236 19.83 2.55 0.63
N ASP A 237 21.09 2.68 1.02
CA ASP A 237 21.97 1.54 1.29
C ASP A 237 21.51 0.74 2.53
N LEU A 238 21.08 1.43 3.60
CA LEU A 238 20.48 0.79 4.77
C LEU A 238 19.17 0.07 4.42
N VAL A 239 18.30 0.69 3.59
CA VAL A 239 17.05 0.06 3.14
C VAL A 239 17.34 -1.18 2.28
N LYS A 240 18.35 -1.12 1.39
CA LYS A 240 18.80 -2.27 0.58
C LYS A 240 19.35 -3.40 1.45
N GLU A 241 20.10 -3.09 2.51
CA GLU A 241 20.60 -4.08 3.45
C GLU A 241 19.44 -4.77 4.19
N ALA A 242 18.48 -4.01 4.69
CA ALA A 242 17.28 -4.55 5.35
C ALA A 242 16.48 -5.45 4.40
N ALA A 243 16.26 -5.02 3.14
CA ALA A 243 15.56 -5.84 2.13
C ALA A 243 16.29 -7.16 1.83
N ARG A 244 17.63 -7.15 1.79
CA ARG A 244 18.43 -8.39 1.68
C ARG A 244 18.29 -9.30 2.89
N GLY A 245 18.18 -8.73 4.09
CA GLY A 245 17.90 -9.47 5.32
C GLY A 245 16.54 -10.17 5.26
N ILE A 246 15.50 -9.44 4.87
CA ILE A 246 14.15 -10.01 4.67
C ILE A 246 14.18 -11.18 3.69
N TYR A 247 14.85 -11.02 2.53
CA TYR A 247 15.00 -12.09 1.55
C TYR A 247 15.65 -13.34 2.15
N LYS A 248 16.76 -13.16 2.89
CA LYS A 248 17.49 -14.28 3.50
C LYS A 248 16.61 -15.05 4.48
N ASP A 249 15.94 -14.33 5.38
CA ASP A 249 15.15 -14.96 6.44
C ASP A 249 13.88 -15.62 5.87
N THR A 250 13.27 -15.02 4.83
CA THR A 250 12.05 -15.55 4.22
C THR A 250 12.32 -16.78 3.32
N TYR A 251 13.41 -16.78 2.54
CA TYR A 251 13.58 -17.73 1.43
C TYR A 251 14.85 -18.61 1.51
N GLN A 252 15.85 -18.26 2.32
CA GLN A 252 17.10 -19.04 2.39
C GLN A 252 17.16 -20.00 3.58
N LEU A 253 16.47 -19.75 4.68
CA LEU A 253 16.46 -20.64 5.85
C LEU A 253 15.82 -22.02 5.58
N ASP A 254 14.94 -22.14 4.57
CA ASP A 254 14.34 -23.44 4.20
C ASP A 254 15.25 -24.35 3.37
N ARG A 255 16.36 -23.86 2.82
CA ARG A 255 17.31 -24.71 2.07
C ARG A 255 18.28 -25.46 2.98
N ALA A 256 18.24 -25.22 4.29
CA ALA A 256 19.11 -25.83 5.29
C ALA A 256 18.43 -26.93 6.13
N LYS A 257 17.21 -27.30 5.79
CA LYS A 257 16.48 -28.46 6.31
C LYS A 257 16.21 -29.46 5.19
#